data_344e9d3ab21dcb9deb5b449c44ed7fde
#
_entry.id   344e9d3ab21dcb9deb5b449c44ed7fde
#
_cell.length_a   1.000
_cell.length_b   1.000
_cell.length_c   1.000
_cell.angle_alpha   90.00
_cell.angle_beta   90.00
_cell.angle_gamma   90.00
#
_symmetry.space_group_name_H-M   'P 1'
#
loop_
_entity.id
_entity.type
_entity.pdbx_description
1 polymer ?
#
loop_
_entity_poly.entity_id
_entity_poly.type
_entity_poly.pdbx_seq_one_letter_code
_entity_poly.pdbx_strand_id
1 'polypeptide(L)'
;MRLFRLTLKCSLCLAVFATAGCGRKSGGQVVGESPAAQSPSPPGVSTPILSPGSSASPSPPPQSQTKQRPTLDLSRLENSVRPAVFWITVFNSSGKLLRTQTAFFISGDGRFITTAHAIDDGVNAVAKMASGEIHNVGGILASSATLDLAILQADVKRAPFLRLNKTANLEPGTHVGVVGSALAGTAEAARETTISTQQPDDVEIVATLSPDSIGSPVVDANGEVAGIVVSGGDKATARPSKTVGALLDRIASDAKPRWPEMAQAVVTPTPSPRPTAKPRLVYAPAPAFPSEVRSRPGATWSGRFRLNFNARGNVTNVQVIQSTGNNVIDQSALSTLRQWRSAPGQDWVATVPVTFQSR
;
A
#
# COMPACT_ATOMS: atom_id res chain seq x y z
N MET A 1 -39.70 36.56 8.49
CA MET A 1 -39.08 35.93 7.30
C MET A 1 -37.82 36.70 6.93
N ARG A 2 -36.66 36.25 7.37
CA ARG A 2 -35.36 36.80 6.92
C ARG A 2 -34.48 35.61 6.54
N LEU A 3 -34.15 35.52 5.25
CA LEU A 3 -33.24 34.55 4.67
C LEU A 3 -31.79 34.88 5.11
N PHE A 4 -31.15 33.96 5.82
CA PHE A 4 -29.73 34.00 5.99
C PHE A 4 -29.08 33.20 4.84
N ARG A 5 -28.40 33.94 3.95
CA ARG A 5 -27.53 33.38 2.94
C ARG A 5 -26.19 33.05 3.59
N LEU A 6 -25.85 31.79 3.65
CA LEU A 6 -24.53 31.32 4.06
C LEU A 6 -23.63 31.27 2.83
N THR A 7 -22.71 32.21 2.71
CA THR A 7 -21.70 32.22 1.67
C THR A 7 -20.49 31.40 2.12
N LEU A 8 -20.25 30.28 1.44
CA LEU A 8 -19.08 29.44 1.62
C LEU A 8 -17.90 30.08 0.85
N LYS A 9 -16.95 30.67 1.56
CA LYS A 9 -15.66 31.09 1.00
C LYS A 9 -14.63 29.97 1.25
N CYS A 10 -14.22 29.33 0.16
CA CYS A 10 -13.08 28.40 0.12
C CYS A 10 -11.81 29.27 0.00
N SER A 11 -10.95 29.24 1.01
CA SER A 11 -9.63 29.86 0.96
C SER A 11 -8.56 28.78 1.10
N LEU A 12 -7.89 28.54 0.00
CA LEU A 12 -6.73 27.66 -0.14
C LEU A 12 -5.49 28.46 0.33
N CYS A 13 -4.90 28.09 1.46
CA CYS A 13 -3.59 28.61 1.88
C CYS A 13 -2.54 27.52 1.80
N LEU A 14 -1.66 27.70 0.83
CA LEU A 14 -0.41 26.98 0.63
C LEU A 14 0.63 27.57 1.63
N ALA A 15 1.15 26.78 2.53
CA ALA A 15 2.26 27.19 3.40
C ALA A 15 3.50 26.35 3.07
N VAL A 16 4.45 27.01 2.44
CA VAL A 16 5.83 26.55 2.24
C VAL A 16 6.61 26.85 3.50
N PHE A 17 7.22 25.85 4.13
CA PHE A 17 8.24 26.06 5.17
C PHE A 17 9.59 25.61 4.66
N ALA A 18 10.44 26.60 4.38
CA ALA A 18 11.88 26.44 4.29
C ALA A 18 12.47 26.75 5.67
N THR A 19 13.26 25.85 6.23
CA THR A 19 14.14 26.16 7.36
C THR A 19 15.57 25.78 7.01
N ALA A 20 16.36 26.78 6.75
CA ALA A 20 17.80 26.75 6.88
C ALA A 20 18.15 27.00 8.34
N GLY A 21 19.13 26.29 8.89
CA GLY A 21 19.61 26.50 10.23
C GLY A 21 21.00 25.91 10.43
N CYS A 22 21.99 26.79 10.38
CA CYS A 22 23.40 26.61 10.71
C CYS A 22 23.66 26.18 12.17
N GLY A 23 24.66 25.25 12.35
CA GLY A 23 25.92 25.72 13.00
C GLY A 23 26.11 25.31 14.46
N ARG A 24 27.10 24.54 14.76
CA ARG A 24 28.32 24.84 15.51
C ARG A 24 28.90 23.62 16.26
N LYS A 25 30.10 23.27 15.87
CA LYS A 25 31.38 23.05 16.55
C LYS A 25 31.38 22.90 18.09
N SER A 26 32.06 21.84 18.52
CA SER A 26 33.07 21.76 19.58
C SER A 26 33.41 20.27 19.79
N GLY A 27 34.59 19.71 19.65
CA GLY A 27 35.91 20.09 20.13
C GLY A 27 36.32 19.09 21.21
N GLY A 28 37.27 18.16 20.91
CA GLY A 28 37.77 17.20 21.88
C GLY A 28 38.81 16.30 21.27
N GLN A 29 40.03 16.78 21.29
CA GLN A 29 41.25 16.13 20.88
C GLN A 29 41.82 15.41 22.10
N VAL A 30 42.20 14.10 21.97
CA VAL A 30 43.22 13.49 22.82
C VAL A 30 44.11 12.61 21.98
N VAL A 31 45.37 12.90 22.09
CA VAL A 31 46.57 12.40 21.51
C VAL A 31 47.01 11.08 22.20
N GLY A 32 47.73 10.25 21.50
CA GLY A 32 48.45 9.05 22.01
C GLY A 32 48.92 8.21 20.87
N GLU A 33 49.94 8.52 20.32
CA GLU A 33 51.37 8.16 20.30
C GLU A 33 51.64 6.68 19.94
N SER A 34 52.34 6.54 18.85
CA SER A 34 53.03 5.37 18.31
C SER A 34 54.27 5.01 19.18
N PRO A 35 54.84 3.81 19.11
CA PRO A 35 56.06 3.72 18.39
C PRO A 35 56.30 2.45 17.52
N ALA A 36 57.18 2.66 16.55
CA ALA A 36 57.80 1.73 15.64
C ALA A 36 58.87 0.85 16.29
N ALA A 37 59.10 -0.32 15.71
CA ALA A 37 60.41 -1.01 15.70
C ALA A 37 60.40 -1.98 14.52
N GLN A 38 61.05 -1.70 13.46
CA GLN A 38 62.41 -2.04 12.98
C GLN A 38 62.66 -3.52 12.67
N SER A 39 62.92 -3.73 11.42
CA SER A 39 63.58 -4.82 10.69
C SER A 39 64.88 -5.32 11.36
N PRO A 40 65.41 -6.53 11.02
CA PRO A 40 66.46 -6.58 9.99
C PRO A 40 66.48 -7.82 9.07
N SER A 41 66.93 -7.63 7.82
CA SER A 41 67.66 -8.60 7.01
C SER A 41 69.17 -8.52 7.37
N PRO A 42 70.09 -9.40 6.98
CA PRO A 42 70.36 -10.23 5.83
C PRO A 42 71.14 -11.53 6.18
N PRO A 43 72.02 -12.15 5.39
CA PRO A 43 72.63 -11.92 4.07
C PRO A 43 72.61 -13.14 3.13
N GLY A 44 72.98 -12.87 1.88
CA GLY A 44 73.08 -13.82 0.77
C GLY A 44 74.28 -14.77 0.74
N VAL A 45 74.18 -15.74 -0.16
CA VAL A 45 75.33 -16.49 -0.74
C VAL A 45 75.03 -16.78 -2.23
N SER A 46 76.05 -16.58 -3.02
CA SER A 46 76.09 -16.57 -4.46
C SER A 46 76.16 -17.96 -5.13
N THR A 47 75.49 -18.05 -6.29
CA THR A 47 75.69 -18.79 -7.54
C THR A 47 76.62 -20.06 -7.62
N PRO A 48 76.37 -21.05 -8.54
CA PRO A 48 76.67 -20.83 -9.97
C PRO A 48 75.64 -21.39 -11.01
N ILE A 49 75.81 -20.80 -12.18
CA ILE A 49 75.32 -21.05 -13.52
C ILE A 49 75.39 -22.50 -13.96
N LEU A 50 74.32 -23.04 -14.58
CA LEU A 50 74.34 -23.99 -15.69
C LEU A 50 72.98 -23.93 -16.44
N SER A 51 73.03 -23.47 -17.71
CA SER A 51 72.09 -23.73 -18.80
C SER A 51 72.65 -24.81 -19.70
N PRO A 52 71.91 -25.46 -20.63
CA PRO A 52 70.48 -25.27 -21.06
C PRO A 52 69.71 -26.59 -21.11
N GLY A 53 68.40 -26.48 -21.04
CA GLY A 53 67.51 -27.59 -21.33
C GLY A 53 66.12 -27.04 -21.79
N SER A 54 65.94 -27.11 -23.10
CA SER A 54 64.71 -26.88 -23.76
C SER A 54 63.63 -27.81 -23.17
N SER A 55 62.63 -27.27 -22.50
CA SER A 55 61.45 -28.03 -22.07
C SER A 55 60.19 -27.24 -22.31
N ALA A 56 59.32 -27.86 -23.08
CA ALA A 56 58.02 -27.40 -23.48
C ALA A 56 57.21 -26.76 -22.32
N SER A 57 56.73 -25.56 -22.58
CA SER A 57 55.74 -24.87 -21.75
C SER A 57 54.48 -25.74 -21.64
N PRO A 58 54.04 -26.12 -20.45
CA PRO A 58 52.72 -26.73 -20.32
C PRO A 58 51.68 -25.66 -20.63
N SER A 59 50.81 -25.94 -21.60
CA SER A 59 49.60 -25.15 -21.88
C SER A 59 48.81 -24.97 -20.58
N PRO A 60 48.36 -23.76 -20.27
CA PRO A 60 47.48 -23.57 -19.12
C PRO A 60 46.25 -24.45 -19.29
N PRO A 61 45.73 -25.08 -18.20
CA PRO A 61 44.50 -25.85 -18.26
C PRO A 61 43.38 -24.97 -18.80
N PRO A 62 42.45 -25.53 -19.57
CA PRO A 62 41.32 -24.75 -20.07
C PRO A 62 40.60 -24.17 -18.85
N GLN A 63 40.64 -22.85 -18.74
CA GLN A 63 39.86 -22.13 -17.77
C GLN A 63 38.42 -22.49 -18.08
N SER A 64 37.81 -23.31 -17.22
CA SER A 64 36.40 -23.52 -17.20
C SER A 64 35.76 -22.14 -17.14
N GLN A 65 35.25 -21.66 -18.27
CA GLN A 65 34.44 -20.48 -18.33
C GLN A 65 33.21 -20.81 -17.43
N THR A 66 33.32 -20.44 -16.16
CA THR A 66 32.18 -20.36 -15.30
C THR A 66 31.23 -19.42 -16.03
N LYS A 67 30.18 -19.99 -16.66
CA LYS A 67 29.09 -19.23 -17.24
C LYS A 67 28.62 -18.29 -16.14
N GLN A 68 29.07 -17.03 -16.19
CA GLN A 68 28.55 -15.99 -15.32
C GLN A 68 27.06 -15.98 -15.58
N ARG A 69 26.29 -16.49 -14.61
CA ARG A 69 24.84 -16.37 -14.64
C ARG A 69 24.55 -14.87 -14.66
N PRO A 70 23.70 -14.40 -15.58
CA PRO A 70 23.37 -12.99 -15.65
C PRO A 70 22.73 -12.59 -14.30
N THR A 71 23.43 -11.76 -13.55
CA THR A 71 22.87 -11.07 -12.39
C THR A 71 21.81 -10.09 -12.90
N LEU A 72 20.69 -10.03 -12.21
CA LEU A 72 19.60 -9.12 -12.58
C LEU A 72 20.02 -7.66 -12.36
N ASP A 73 19.74 -6.81 -13.32
CA ASP A 73 19.86 -5.36 -13.12
C ASP A 73 18.64 -4.87 -12.30
N LEU A 74 18.78 -4.92 -10.98
CA LEU A 74 17.71 -4.54 -10.05
C LEU A 74 17.26 -3.10 -10.23
N SER A 75 18.17 -2.17 -10.52
CA SER A 75 17.82 -0.76 -10.72
C SER A 75 16.96 -0.56 -11.96
N ARG A 76 17.29 -1.26 -13.05
CA ARG A 76 16.51 -1.26 -14.28
C ARG A 76 15.14 -1.88 -14.04
N LEU A 77 15.08 -3.03 -13.36
CA LEU A 77 13.83 -3.71 -13.03
C LEU A 77 12.94 -2.84 -12.14
N GLU A 78 13.49 -2.24 -11.10
CA GLU A 78 12.75 -1.35 -10.23
C GLU A 78 12.12 -0.20 -11.00
N ASN A 79 12.89 0.49 -11.83
CA ASN A 79 12.41 1.63 -12.60
C ASN A 79 11.34 1.25 -13.64
N SER A 80 11.41 0.05 -14.22
CA SER A 80 10.47 -0.39 -15.26
C SER A 80 9.20 -1.03 -14.68
N VAL A 81 9.29 -1.74 -13.56
CA VAL A 81 8.22 -2.54 -12.98
C VAL A 81 7.41 -1.75 -11.94
N ARG A 82 8.10 -1.02 -11.07
CA ARG A 82 7.51 -0.34 -9.91
C ARG A 82 6.38 0.64 -10.23
N PRO A 83 6.38 1.36 -11.37
CA PRO A 83 5.24 2.22 -11.72
C PRO A 83 3.92 1.49 -11.87
N ALA A 84 3.94 0.20 -12.24
CA ALA A 84 2.75 -0.61 -12.38
C ALA A 84 2.31 -1.31 -11.08
N VAL A 85 3.13 -1.23 -10.01
CA VAL A 85 2.87 -1.88 -8.72
C VAL A 85 2.31 -0.86 -7.72
N PHE A 86 1.24 -1.22 -7.04
CA PHE A 86 0.50 -0.32 -6.16
C PHE A 86 -0.12 -1.07 -4.97
N TRP A 87 -0.78 -0.34 -4.08
CA TRP A 87 -1.56 -0.94 -2.99
C TRP A 87 -3.06 -0.95 -3.30
N ILE A 88 -3.66 -2.12 -3.12
CA ILE A 88 -5.10 -2.25 -3.01
C ILE A 88 -5.49 -2.20 -1.52
N THR A 89 -6.47 -1.38 -1.19
CA THR A 89 -7.06 -1.27 0.15
C THR A 89 -8.52 -1.67 0.07
N VAL A 90 -8.89 -2.71 0.81
CA VAL A 90 -10.20 -3.36 0.74
C VAL A 90 -11.04 -3.02 1.96
N PHE A 91 -12.32 -2.78 1.75
CA PHE A 91 -13.29 -2.36 2.77
C PHE A 91 -14.49 -3.31 2.79
N ASN A 92 -15.06 -3.50 3.99
CA ASN A 92 -16.30 -4.23 4.17
C ASN A 92 -17.54 -3.33 3.95
N SER A 93 -18.73 -3.91 4.08
CA SER A 93 -20.03 -3.22 3.92
C SER A 93 -20.28 -2.07 4.91
N SER A 94 -19.59 -2.05 6.05
CA SER A 94 -19.65 -0.93 7.00
C SER A 94 -18.63 0.19 6.69
N GLY A 95 -17.85 0.06 5.62
CA GLY A 95 -16.79 1.00 5.26
C GLY A 95 -15.54 0.87 6.14
N LYS A 96 -15.43 -0.21 6.93
CA LYS A 96 -14.23 -0.49 7.72
C LYS A 96 -13.16 -1.10 6.82
N LEU A 97 -11.93 -0.63 6.96
CA LEU A 97 -10.76 -1.22 6.32
C LEU A 97 -10.58 -2.67 6.80
N LEU A 98 -10.51 -3.60 5.86
CA LEU A 98 -10.21 -5.00 6.12
C LEU A 98 -8.72 -5.26 6.03
N ARG A 99 -8.12 -4.93 4.87
CA ARG A 99 -6.70 -5.17 4.62
C ARG A 99 -6.16 -4.29 3.51
N THR A 100 -4.84 -4.16 3.47
CA THR A 100 -4.09 -3.52 2.40
C THR A 100 -3.04 -4.50 1.91
N GLN A 101 -2.94 -4.70 0.61
CA GLN A 101 -1.95 -5.59 -0.01
C GLN A 101 -1.41 -5.02 -1.30
N THR A 102 -0.32 -5.62 -1.79
CA THR A 102 0.25 -5.27 -3.08
C THR A 102 -0.59 -5.85 -4.22
N ALA A 103 -0.64 -5.10 -5.31
CA ALA A 103 -1.26 -5.45 -6.58
C ALA A 103 -0.47 -4.83 -7.73
N PHE A 104 -0.65 -5.31 -8.95
CA PHE A 104 -0.02 -4.71 -10.12
C PHE A 104 -0.91 -4.80 -11.36
N PHE A 105 -0.82 -3.79 -12.21
CA PHE A 105 -1.56 -3.75 -13.48
C PHE A 105 -0.98 -4.70 -14.52
N ILE A 106 -1.87 -5.35 -15.27
CA ILE A 106 -1.56 -6.27 -16.38
C ILE A 106 -2.07 -5.76 -17.73
N SER A 107 -2.81 -4.66 -17.73
CA SER A 107 -3.25 -3.99 -18.96
C SER A 107 -3.52 -2.51 -18.73
N GLY A 108 -3.44 -1.74 -19.80
CA GLY A 108 -3.63 -0.28 -19.75
C GLY A 108 -5.06 0.18 -19.50
N ASP A 109 -6.05 -0.72 -19.55
CA ASP A 109 -7.45 -0.46 -19.22
C ASP A 109 -7.75 -0.56 -17.71
N GLY A 110 -6.73 -0.77 -16.89
CA GLY A 110 -6.86 -0.83 -15.44
C GLY A 110 -7.12 -2.24 -14.88
N ARG A 111 -6.98 -3.30 -15.67
CA ARG A 111 -7.00 -4.67 -15.14
C ARG A 111 -5.74 -4.94 -14.34
N PHE A 112 -5.90 -5.54 -13.17
CA PHE A 112 -4.79 -5.83 -12.28
C PHE A 112 -4.97 -7.16 -11.54
N ILE A 113 -3.87 -7.65 -10.99
CA ILE A 113 -3.81 -8.91 -10.24
C ILE A 113 -3.46 -8.60 -8.78
N THR A 114 -4.08 -9.35 -7.89
CA THR A 114 -3.72 -9.50 -6.47
C THR A 114 -4.08 -10.92 -6.01
N THR A 115 -3.90 -11.23 -4.73
CA THR A 115 -4.32 -12.52 -4.17
C THR A 115 -5.83 -12.57 -3.93
N ALA A 116 -6.42 -13.77 -3.94
CA ALA A 116 -7.85 -13.92 -3.66
C ALA A 116 -8.17 -13.59 -2.21
N HIS A 117 -7.33 -14.03 -1.26
CA HIS A 117 -7.52 -13.71 0.16
C HIS A 117 -7.44 -12.19 0.44
N ALA A 118 -6.80 -11.38 -0.44
CA ALA A 118 -6.78 -9.92 -0.29
C ALA A 118 -8.17 -9.31 -0.34
N ILE A 119 -9.06 -9.91 -1.12
CA ILE A 119 -10.41 -9.37 -1.41
C ILE A 119 -11.52 -10.11 -0.67
N ASP A 120 -11.20 -11.12 0.13
CA ASP A 120 -12.19 -11.85 0.91
C ASP A 120 -12.97 -10.92 1.85
N ASP A 121 -14.29 -11.10 1.91
CA ASP A 121 -15.24 -10.28 2.67
C ASP A 121 -15.28 -8.80 2.23
N GLY A 122 -14.57 -8.45 1.16
CA GLY A 122 -14.57 -7.11 0.58
C GLY A 122 -15.80 -6.83 -0.28
N VAL A 123 -16.34 -5.62 -0.16
CA VAL A 123 -17.44 -5.12 -1.01
C VAL A 123 -17.05 -3.85 -1.75
N ASN A 124 -15.88 -3.32 -1.46
CA ASN A 124 -15.32 -2.13 -2.10
C ASN A 124 -13.81 -2.11 -1.90
N ALA A 125 -13.10 -1.51 -2.83
CA ALA A 125 -11.66 -1.26 -2.70
C ALA A 125 -11.22 -0.01 -3.44
N VAL A 126 -10.04 0.48 -3.06
CA VAL A 126 -9.33 1.55 -3.76
C VAL A 126 -7.92 1.11 -4.10
N ALA A 127 -7.43 1.53 -5.25
CA ALA A 127 -6.05 1.38 -5.69
C ALA A 127 -5.28 2.66 -5.38
N LYS A 128 -4.23 2.58 -4.56
CA LYS A 128 -3.36 3.71 -4.23
C LYS A 128 -2.03 3.56 -4.95
N MET A 129 -1.76 4.46 -5.87
CA MET A 129 -0.55 4.50 -6.67
C MET A 129 0.65 5.08 -5.90
N ALA A 130 1.86 4.79 -6.38
CA ALA A 130 3.09 5.40 -5.86
C ALA A 130 3.11 6.93 -5.98
N SER A 131 2.42 7.49 -6.99
CA SER A 131 2.21 8.93 -7.18
C SER A 131 1.34 9.58 -6.09
N GLY A 132 0.65 8.77 -5.26
CA GLY A 132 -0.36 9.20 -4.30
C GLY A 132 -1.77 9.28 -4.86
N GLU A 133 -1.97 9.06 -6.17
CA GLU A 133 -3.29 8.97 -6.78
C GLU A 133 -4.07 7.78 -6.23
N ILE A 134 -5.38 7.97 -6.07
CA ILE A 134 -6.30 6.96 -5.58
C ILE A 134 -7.41 6.76 -6.62
N HIS A 135 -7.57 5.51 -7.06
CA HIS A 135 -8.58 5.11 -8.03
C HIS A 135 -9.55 4.12 -7.42
N ASN A 136 -10.82 4.21 -7.79
CA ASN A 136 -11.81 3.23 -7.38
C ASN A 136 -11.58 1.91 -8.11
N VAL A 137 -11.81 0.81 -7.39
CA VAL A 137 -11.84 -0.54 -7.97
C VAL A 137 -13.29 -0.89 -8.28
N GLY A 138 -13.60 -1.02 -9.56
CA GLY A 138 -14.95 -1.34 -10.03
C GLY A 138 -15.45 -2.71 -9.57
N GLY A 139 -14.53 -3.66 -9.36
CA GLY A 139 -14.85 -4.98 -8.82
C GLY A 139 -13.98 -6.09 -9.38
N ILE A 140 -14.42 -7.31 -9.11
CA ILE A 140 -13.77 -8.55 -9.47
C ILE A 140 -14.23 -8.98 -10.88
N LEU A 141 -13.29 -9.32 -11.74
CA LEU A 141 -13.55 -9.94 -13.04
C LEU A 141 -13.48 -11.47 -12.97
N ALA A 142 -12.48 -11.99 -12.26
CA ALA A 142 -12.33 -13.43 -12.00
C ALA A 142 -11.55 -13.63 -10.70
N SER A 143 -11.83 -14.73 -10.00
CA SER A 143 -11.07 -15.15 -8.84
C SER A 143 -10.99 -16.67 -8.74
N SER A 144 -9.95 -17.14 -8.07
CA SER A 144 -9.74 -18.56 -7.77
C SER A 144 -9.17 -18.70 -6.38
N ALA A 145 -9.97 -19.21 -5.45
CA ALA A 145 -9.50 -19.50 -4.09
C ALA A 145 -8.43 -20.61 -4.07
N THR A 146 -8.51 -21.59 -4.97
CA THR A 146 -7.51 -22.67 -5.07
C THR A 146 -6.14 -22.16 -5.49
N LEU A 147 -6.09 -21.19 -6.41
CA LEU A 147 -4.84 -20.56 -6.86
C LEU A 147 -4.45 -19.39 -5.98
N ASP A 148 -5.36 -18.94 -5.12
CA ASP A 148 -5.25 -17.70 -4.36
C ASP A 148 -4.94 -16.49 -5.24
N LEU A 149 -5.61 -16.37 -6.38
CA LEU A 149 -5.44 -15.28 -7.33
C LEU A 149 -6.78 -14.62 -7.66
N ALA A 150 -6.76 -13.30 -7.82
CA ALA A 150 -7.89 -12.51 -8.26
C ALA A 150 -7.48 -11.50 -9.33
N ILE A 151 -8.35 -11.32 -10.33
CA ILE A 151 -8.24 -10.29 -11.37
C ILE A 151 -9.38 -9.31 -11.17
N LEU A 152 -9.03 -8.05 -11.02
CA LEU A 152 -9.97 -6.96 -10.78
C LEU A 152 -9.76 -5.86 -11.82
N GLN A 153 -10.65 -4.88 -11.80
CA GLN A 153 -10.58 -3.69 -12.66
C GLN A 153 -10.66 -2.43 -11.82
N ALA A 154 -9.67 -1.55 -11.96
CA ALA A 154 -9.69 -0.20 -11.42
C ALA A 154 -10.17 0.80 -12.49
N ASP A 155 -10.73 1.91 -12.04
CA ASP A 155 -11.14 3.03 -12.92
C ASP A 155 -9.90 3.90 -13.25
N VAL A 156 -9.00 3.32 -14.04
CA VAL A 156 -7.77 3.96 -14.52
C VAL A 156 -7.71 3.85 -16.04
N LYS A 157 -7.43 4.96 -16.70
CA LYS A 157 -7.15 4.99 -18.13
C LYS A 157 -5.65 5.13 -18.37
N ARG A 158 -5.09 4.29 -19.23
CA ARG A 158 -3.65 4.27 -19.57
C ARG A 158 -2.78 3.95 -18.36
N ALA A 159 -3.18 2.96 -17.57
CA ALA A 159 -2.33 2.46 -16.49
C ALA A 159 -0.98 1.96 -17.02
N PRO A 160 0.14 2.24 -16.33
CA PRO A 160 1.37 1.48 -16.56
C PRO A 160 1.09 0.02 -16.24
N PHE A 161 1.53 -0.91 -17.07
CA PHE A 161 1.23 -2.33 -16.87
C PHE A 161 2.41 -3.23 -17.18
N LEU A 162 2.40 -4.43 -16.62
CA LEU A 162 3.40 -5.45 -16.81
C LEU A 162 2.87 -6.54 -17.76
N ARG A 163 3.77 -7.07 -18.59
CA ARG A 163 3.46 -8.21 -19.44
C ARG A 163 3.64 -9.51 -18.66
N LEU A 164 2.73 -10.46 -18.88
CA LEU A 164 2.82 -11.79 -18.30
C LEU A 164 3.66 -12.69 -19.22
N ASN A 165 4.77 -13.21 -18.70
CA ASN A 165 5.54 -14.25 -19.38
C ASN A 165 4.97 -15.62 -19.02
N LYS A 166 4.04 -16.12 -19.85
CA LYS A 166 3.38 -17.42 -19.64
C LYS A 166 4.31 -18.62 -19.86
N THR A 167 5.44 -18.40 -20.49
CA THR A 167 6.46 -19.42 -20.80
C THR A 167 7.73 -19.27 -19.99
N ALA A 168 7.69 -18.46 -18.91
CA ALA A 168 8.84 -18.23 -18.06
C ALA A 168 9.42 -19.55 -17.55
N ASN A 169 10.72 -19.68 -17.67
CA ASN A 169 11.45 -20.78 -17.03
C ASN A 169 11.60 -20.47 -15.55
N LEU A 170 11.00 -21.27 -14.70
CA LEU A 170 11.02 -21.16 -13.23
C LEU A 170 11.73 -22.37 -12.60
N GLU A 171 12.65 -23.01 -13.33
CA GLU A 171 13.43 -24.12 -12.79
C GLU A 171 14.23 -23.70 -11.55
N PRO A 172 14.51 -24.63 -10.64
CA PRO A 172 15.36 -24.37 -9.48
C PRO A 172 16.70 -23.75 -9.89
N GLY A 173 17.11 -22.70 -9.17
CA GLY A 173 18.30 -21.91 -9.46
C GLY A 173 18.09 -20.77 -10.48
N THR A 174 16.91 -20.60 -11.06
CA THR A 174 16.61 -19.46 -11.91
C THR A 174 16.58 -18.17 -11.06
N HIS A 175 17.28 -17.13 -11.51
CA HIS A 175 17.29 -15.82 -10.90
C HIS A 175 16.04 -15.02 -11.32
N VAL A 176 15.34 -14.47 -10.34
CA VAL A 176 14.14 -13.66 -10.54
C VAL A 176 14.17 -12.43 -9.60
N GLY A 177 13.46 -11.39 -9.98
CA GLY A 177 13.27 -10.20 -9.15
C GLY A 177 11.89 -10.20 -8.51
N VAL A 178 11.79 -9.86 -7.23
CA VAL A 178 10.51 -9.52 -6.59
C VAL A 178 10.46 -8.01 -6.42
N VAL A 179 9.40 -7.36 -6.92
CA VAL A 179 9.27 -5.91 -6.88
C VAL A 179 8.01 -5.54 -6.09
N GLY A 180 8.21 -4.99 -4.90
CA GLY A 180 7.13 -4.53 -4.05
C GLY A 180 6.62 -3.13 -4.42
N SER A 181 5.53 -2.71 -3.77
CA SER A 181 4.98 -1.37 -3.95
C SER A 181 5.92 -0.31 -3.36
N ALA A 182 6.08 0.81 -4.06
CA ALA A 182 6.81 1.98 -3.55
C ALA A 182 6.23 2.54 -2.24
N LEU A 183 4.95 2.25 -1.96
CA LEU A 183 4.27 2.68 -0.74
C LEU A 183 4.71 1.88 0.50
N ALA A 184 5.28 0.69 0.32
CA ALA A 184 5.85 -0.12 1.41
C ALA A 184 7.25 0.35 1.86
N GLY A 185 7.76 1.43 1.25
CA GLY A 185 9.07 2.00 1.57
C GLY A 185 10.23 1.26 0.90
N THR A 186 11.45 1.52 1.37
CA THR A 186 12.68 0.95 0.80
C THR A 186 12.86 -0.53 1.10
N ALA A 187 12.18 -1.05 2.13
CA ALA A 187 12.25 -2.47 2.49
C ALA A 187 11.66 -3.39 1.41
N GLU A 188 10.73 -2.88 0.60
CA GLU A 188 10.07 -3.58 -0.51
C GLU A 188 10.57 -3.11 -1.89
N ALA A 189 11.79 -2.54 -1.95
CA ALA A 189 12.49 -2.31 -3.21
C ALA A 189 12.70 -3.61 -3.98
N ALA A 190 13.07 -3.50 -5.27
CA ALA A 190 13.40 -4.67 -6.08
C ALA A 190 14.46 -5.55 -5.39
N ARG A 191 14.16 -6.82 -5.22
CA ARG A 191 15.02 -7.81 -4.57
C ARG A 191 15.28 -8.97 -5.51
N GLU A 192 16.55 -9.28 -5.75
CA GLU A 192 16.92 -10.48 -6.47
C GLU A 192 16.79 -11.70 -5.56
N THR A 193 16.29 -12.77 -6.12
CA THR A 193 16.14 -14.07 -5.46
C THR A 193 16.28 -15.18 -6.48
N THR A 194 16.23 -16.43 -6.02
CA THR A 194 16.24 -17.61 -6.86
C THR A 194 15.06 -18.51 -6.57
N ILE A 195 14.65 -19.26 -7.55
CA ILE A 195 13.66 -20.32 -7.40
C ILE A 195 14.32 -21.50 -6.69
N SER A 196 13.69 -22.02 -5.63
CA SER A 196 14.14 -23.23 -4.92
C SER A 196 13.50 -24.49 -5.45
N THR A 197 12.20 -24.47 -5.61
CA THR A 197 11.39 -25.61 -6.12
C THR A 197 10.33 -25.11 -7.08
N GLN A 198 10.02 -25.95 -8.08
CA GLN A 198 8.92 -25.72 -9.01
C GLN A 198 7.96 -26.90 -8.96
N GLN A 199 6.68 -26.60 -8.76
CA GLN A 199 5.56 -27.50 -8.88
C GLN A 199 4.62 -26.99 -10.01
N PRO A 200 3.63 -27.76 -10.46
CA PRO A 200 2.75 -27.32 -11.54
C PRO A 200 2.09 -25.96 -11.33
N ASP A 201 1.63 -25.69 -10.10
CA ASP A 201 0.90 -24.47 -9.73
C ASP A 201 1.60 -23.63 -8.66
N ASP A 202 2.74 -24.08 -8.14
CA ASP A 202 3.50 -23.42 -7.07
C ASP A 202 4.98 -23.32 -7.40
N VAL A 203 5.58 -22.25 -6.96
CA VAL A 203 7.01 -22.00 -7.01
C VAL A 203 7.48 -21.49 -5.66
N GLU A 204 8.44 -22.17 -5.04
CA GLU A 204 9.11 -21.64 -3.85
C GLU A 204 10.26 -20.71 -4.23
N ILE A 205 10.38 -19.64 -3.47
CA ILE A 205 11.39 -18.58 -3.66
C ILE A 205 12.35 -18.59 -2.46
N VAL A 206 13.66 -18.54 -2.74
CA VAL A 206 14.72 -18.46 -1.72
C VAL A 206 14.81 -17.02 -1.22
N ALA A 207 13.79 -16.53 -0.55
CA ALA A 207 13.82 -15.21 0.10
C ALA A 207 12.85 -15.19 1.26
N THR A 208 13.25 -14.51 2.33
CA THR A 208 12.31 -14.08 3.36
C THR A 208 11.59 -12.84 2.86
N LEU A 209 10.30 -12.97 2.57
CA LEU A 209 9.47 -11.88 2.09
C LEU A 209 8.54 -11.39 3.20
N SER A 210 8.37 -10.08 3.32
CA SER A 210 7.42 -9.49 4.25
C SER A 210 5.97 -9.78 3.82
N PRO A 211 4.99 -9.69 4.73
CA PRO A 211 3.57 -9.76 4.37
C PRO A 211 3.15 -8.72 3.33
N ASP A 212 3.83 -7.57 3.28
CA ASP A 212 3.54 -6.49 2.33
C ASP A 212 3.97 -6.84 0.89
N SER A 213 4.85 -7.85 0.73
CA SER A 213 5.24 -8.40 -0.57
C SER A 213 4.18 -9.33 -1.18
N ILE A 214 3.16 -9.75 -0.43
CA ILE A 214 2.10 -10.61 -0.95
C ILE A 214 1.32 -9.84 -2.01
N GLY A 215 1.10 -10.47 -3.18
CA GLY A 215 0.53 -9.84 -4.36
C GLY A 215 1.56 -9.18 -5.28
N SER A 216 2.85 -9.14 -4.91
CA SER A 216 3.92 -8.57 -5.73
C SER A 216 4.22 -9.42 -6.95
N PRO A 217 4.62 -8.82 -8.09
CA PRO A 217 5.11 -9.55 -9.24
C PRO A 217 6.50 -10.14 -8.98
N VAL A 218 6.67 -11.38 -9.41
CA VAL A 218 7.97 -12.03 -9.60
C VAL A 218 8.34 -11.85 -11.06
N VAL A 219 9.44 -11.19 -11.37
CA VAL A 219 9.81 -10.80 -12.73
C VAL A 219 11.11 -11.45 -13.18
N ASP A 220 11.20 -11.72 -14.46
CA ASP A 220 12.43 -12.19 -15.12
C ASP A 220 13.38 -11.03 -15.44
N ALA A 221 14.52 -11.33 -16.06
CA ALA A 221 15.54 -10.35 -16.44
C ALA A 221 15.04 -9.29 -17.44
N ASN A 222 13.92 -9.53 -18.13
CA ASN A 222 13.31 -8.59 -19.07
C ASN A 222 12.29 -7.67 -18.40
N GLY A 223 11.96 -7.93 -17.13
CA GLY A 223 10.89 -7.23 -16.40
C GLY A 223 9.49 -7.76 -16.71
N GLU A 224 9.38 -8.93 -17.35
CA GLU A 224 8.11 -9.61 -17.58
C GLU A 224 7.74 -10.45 -16.36
N VAL A 225 6.44 -10.52 -16.04
CA VAL A 225 5.97 -11.24 -14.86
C VAL A 225 6.03 -12.74 -15.10
N ALA A 226 6.88 -13.42 -14.37
CA ALA A 226 7.04 -14.86 -14.36
C ALA A 226 6.14 -15.54 -13.30
N GLY A 227 5.77 -14.80 -12.24
CA GLY A 227 4.90 -15.31 -11.17
C GLY A 227 4.34 -14.19 -10.27
N ILE A 228 3.50 -14.58 -9.33
CA ILE A 228 2.83 -13.70 -8.36
C ILE A 228 3.05 -14.26 -6.95
N VAL A 229 3.57 -13.46 -6.03
CA VAL A 229 3.77 -13.85 -4.63
C VAL A 229 2.41 -14.07 -3.96
N VAL A 230 2.16 -15.25 -3.43
CA VAL A 230 0.91 -15.59 -2.71
C VAL A 230 1.13 -15.81 -1.22
N SER A 231 2.34 -16.12 -0.78
CA SER A 231 2.69 -16.16 0.64
C SER A 231 4.07 -15.58 0.90
N GLY A 232 4.23 -14.96 2.04
CA GLY A 232 5.50 -14.43 2.54
C GLY A 232 6.09 -15.30 3.66
N GLY A 233 7.13 -14.78 4.33
CA GLY A 233 7.87 -15.47 5.40
C GLY A 233 9.14 -16.13 4.87
N ASP A 234 9.70 -17.05 5.66
CA ASP A 234 10.98 -17.71 5.35
C ASP A 234 10.92 -18.67 4.16
N LYS A 235 9.70 -19.12 3.81
CA LYS A 235 9.39 -19.92 2.63
C LYS A 235 8.31 -19.20 1.84
N ALA A 236 8.73 -18.22 1.08
CA ALA A 236 7.81 -17.50 0.21
C ALA A 236 7.41 -18.37 -0.99
N THR A 237 6.13 -18.33 -1.34
CA THR A 237 5.61 -19.04 -2.52
C THR A 237 4.99 -18.08 -3.52
N ALA A 238 5.10 -18.43 -4.80
CA ALA A 238 4.49 -17.69 -5.89
C ALA A 238 3.72 -18.61 -6.84
N ARG A 239 2.71 -18.07 -7.48
CA ARG A 239 1.99 -18.73 -8.59
C ARG A 239 2.65 -18.38 -9.91
N PRO A 240 2.97 -19.38 -10.77
CA PRO A 240 3.49 -19.10 -12.10
C PRO A 240 2.50 -18.29 -12.96
N SER A 241 3.00 -17.40 -13.81
CA SER A 241 2.15 -16.57 -14.70
C SER A 241 1.28 -17.39 -15.66
N LYS A 242 1.66 -18.64 -15.98
CA LYS A 242 0.82 -19.53 -16.78
C LYS A 242 -0.55 -19.79 -16.14
N THR A 243 -0.64 -19.82 -14.80
CA THR A 243 -1.91 -20.03 -14.08
C THR A 243 -2.84 -18.83 -14.21
N VAL A 244 -2.27 -17.62 -14.30
CA VAL A 244 -3.03 -16.39 -14.57
C VAL A 244 -3.67 -16.43 -15.95
N GLY A 245 -2.98 -16.99 -16.95
CA GLY A 245 -3.52 -17.15 -18.29
C GLY A 245 -4.86 -17.92 -18.27
N ALA A 246 -4.89 -19.05 -17.57
CA ALA A 246 -6.11 -19.83 -17.42
C ALA A 246 -7.24 -19.08 -16.69
N LEU A 247 -6.90 -18.18 -15.77
CA LEU A 247 -7.88 -17.33 -15.09
C LEU A 247 -8.39 -16.20 -16.00
N LEU A 248 -7.52 -15.60 -16.82
CA LEU A 248 -7.87 -14.59 -17.83
C LEU A 248 -8.81 -15.15 -18.90
N ASP A 249 -8.58 -16.38 -19.34
CA ASP A 249 -9.38 -17.05 -20.38
C ASP A 249 -10.83 -17.31 -19.91
N ARG A 250 -11.10 -17.26 -18.60
CA ARG A 250 -12.45 -17.35 -18.03
C ARG A 250 -13.22 -16.04 -18.06
N ILE A 251 -12.54 -14.92 -18.32
CA ILE A 251 -13.16 -13.60 -18.37
C ILE A 251 -13.79 -13.40 -19.74
N ALA A 252 -15.13 -13.33 -19.79
CA ALA A 252 -15.83 -13.00 -21.02
C ALA A 252 -15.42 -11.60 -21.53
N SER A 253 -15.41 -11.40 -22.83
CA SER A 253 -14.99 -10.13 -23.46
C SER A 253 -15.83 -8.92 -23.04
N ASP A 254 -17.07 -9.17 -22.62
CA ASP A 254 -18.05 -8.18 -22.13
C ASP A 254 -18.21 -8.21 -20.60
N ALA A 255 -17.35 -8.95 -19.89
CA ALA A 255 -17.42 -9.07 -18.44
C ALA A 255 -17.29 -7.70 -17.78
N LYS A 256 -18.26 -7.39 -16.94
CA LYS A 256 -18.25 -6.18 -16.11
C LYS A 256 -17.73 -6.53 -14.73
N PRO A 257 -16.80 -5.72 -14.17
CA PRO A 257 -16.32 -5.93 -12.82
C PRO A 257 -17.47 -5.81 -11.83
N ARG A 258 -17.53 -6.72 -10.86
CA ARG A 258 -18.56 -6.71 -9.80
C ARG A 258 -17.92 -7.09 -8.47
N TRP A 259 -18.34 -6.41 -7.42
CA TRP A 259 -18.12 -6.89 -6.07
C TRP A 259 -19.18 -7.93 -5.73
N PRO A 260 -18.85 -8.96 -4.90
CA PRO A 260 -19.87 -9.86 -4.39
C PRO A 260 -20.94 -9.01 -3.69
N GLU A 261 -22.17 -9.10 -4.15
CA GLU A 261 -23.28 -8.67 -3.30
C GLU A 261 -23.20 -9.58 -2.07
N MET A 262 -22.86 -8.99 -0.91
CA MET A 262 -23.09 -9.70 0.32
C MET A 262 -24.56 -10.13 0.27
N ALA A 263 -24.80 -11.45 0.35
CA ALA A 263 -26.14 -11.96 0.52
C ALA A 263 -26.73 -11.17 1.69
N GLN A 264 -27.49 -10.15 1.36
CA GLN A 264 -28.34 -9.51 2.35
C GLN A 264 -29.10 -10.68 2.93
N ALA A 265 -28.88 -10.98 4.21
CA ALA A 265 -29.72 -11.91 4.92
C ALA A 265 -31.10 -11.59 4.44
N VAL A 266 -31.80 -12.57 3.85
CA VAL A 266 -33.11 -12.39 3.24
C VAL A 266 -34.01 -11.81 4.33
N VAL A 267 -33.98 -10.52 4.48
CA VAL A 267 -35.04 -9.76 5.12
C VAL A 267 -36.14 -9.88 4.10
N THR A 268 -37.09 -10.77 4.37
CA THR A 268 -38.40 -10.82 3.73
C THR A 268 -38.78 -9.38 3.39
N PRO A 269 -39.09 -9.03 2.14
CA PRO A 269 -39.35 -7.66 1.78
C PRO A 269 -40.57 -7.21 2.55
N THR A 270 -40.33 -6.60 3.69
CA THR A 270 -41.32 -5.70 4.28
C THR A 270 -41.51 -4.60 3.25
N PRO A 271 -42.73 -4.31 2.80
CA PRO A 271 -43.00 -3.37 1.73
C PRO A 271 -42.19 -2.10 1.98
N SER A 272 -41.31 -1.78 1.05
CA SER A 272 -40.41 -0.62 1.07
C SER A 272 -41.24 0.62 1.39
N PRO A 273 -41.04 1.30 2.51
CA PRO A 273 -41.68 2.58 2.72
C PRO A 273 -41.22 3.51 1.60
N ARG A 274 -42.21 4.10 0.90
CA ARG A 274 -42.07 5.16 -0.10
C ARG A 274 -40.91 6.10 0.30
N PRO A 275 -40.04 6.56 -0.61
CA PRO A 275 -38.90 7.39 -0.29
C PRO A 275 -39.33 8.59 0.55
N THR A 276 -39.12 8.50 1.83
CA THR A 276 -39.43 9.54 2.79
C THR A 276 -38.38 10.63 2.70
N ALA A 277 -38.83 11.85 2.81
CA ALA A 277 -38.05 13.08 2.71
C ALA A 277 -36.65 12.99 3.32
N LYS A 278 -35.69 13.68 2.71
CA LYS A 278 -34.30 13.79 3.20
C LYS A 278 -34.28 14.03 4.71
N PRO A 279 -33.44 13.34 5.49
CA PRO A 279 -33.35 13.51 6.94
C PRO A 279 -33.25 14.99 7.31
N ARG A 280 -34.13 15.49 8.15
CA ARG A 280 -34.17 16.90 8.54
C ARG A 280 -34.00 17.02 10.05
N LEU A 281 -33.03 17.85 10.46
CA LEU A 281 -32.89 18.24 11.87
C LEU A 281 -34.09 19.11 12.28
N VAL A 282 -34.74 18.73 13.37
CA VAL A 282 -35.89 19.46 13.94
C VAL A 282 -35.43 20.33 15.12
N TYR A 283 -34.49 19.82 15.90
CA TYR A 283 -33.91 20.51 17.04
C TYR A 283 -32.41 20.32 17.03
N ALA A 284 -31.64 21.41 16.92
CA ALA A 284 -30.20 21.40 16.81
C ALA A 284 -29.61 22.65 17.47
N PRO A 285 -29.58 22.73 18.82
CA PRO A 285 -29.01 23.85 19.54
C PRO A 285 -27.48 23.93 19.27
N ALA A 286 -26.96 25.13 19.16
CA ALA A 286 -25.52 25.35 19.05
C ALA A 286 -24.85 25.08 20.41
N PRO A 287 -23.70 24.36 20.43
CA PRO A 287 -22.92 24.18 21.63
C PRO A 287 -22.43 25.52 22.19
N ALA A 288 -22.60 25.73 23.50
CA ALA A 288 -22.12 26.94 24.17
C ALA A 288 -20.62 26.85 24.45
N PHE A 289 -19.92 27.97 24.33
CA PHE A 289 -18.53 28.07 24.74
C PHE A 289 -18.41 27.93 26.27
N PRO A 290 -17.60 26.99 26.80
CA PRO A 290 -17.48 26.81 28.25
C PRO A 290 -16.77 27.99 28.91
N SER A 291 -17.38 28.51 29.98
CA SER A 291 -16.81 29.64 30.75
C SER A 291 -15.49 29.33 31.48
N GLU A 292 -15.22 28.04 31.67
CA GLU A 292 -14.01 27.52 32.32
C GLU A 292 -12.77 27.61 31.43
N VAL A 293 -12.95 27.77 30.13
CA VAL A 293 -11.85 27.83 29.16
C VAL A 293 -11.35 29.27 29.07
N ARG A 294 -10.23 29.55 29.73
CA ARG A 294 -9.56 30.86 29.62
C ARG A 294 -8.87 30.95 28.26
N SER A 295 -9.22 31.92 27.44
CA SER A 295 -8.66 32.12 26.10
C SER A 295 -8.55 33.59 25.76
N ARG A 296 -7.67 33.90 24.79
CA ARG A 296 -7.61 35.25 24.22
C ARG A 296 -8.86 35.52 23.39
N PRO A 297 -9.41 36.73 23.39
CA PRO A 297 -10.54 37.08 22.52
C PRO A 297 -10.20 36.77 21.04
N GLY A 298 -11.16 36.16 20.31
CA GLY A 298 -11.00 35.78 18.91
C GLY A 298 -10.34 34.40 18.66
N ALA A 299 -9.95 33.66 19.70
CA ALA A 299 -9.43 32.33 19.53
C ALA A 299 -10.53 31.37 19.00
N THR A 300 -10.17 30.50 18.06
CA THR A 300 -11.09 29.59 17.40
C THR A 300 -10.69 28.14 17.60
N TRP A 301 -11.65 27.26 17.92
CA TRP A 301 -11.48 25.82 18.03
C TRP A 301 -12.48 25.13 17.11
N SER A 302 -12.00 24.18 16.31
CA SER A 302 -12.84 23.44 15.37
C SER A 302 -12.70 21.96 15.57
N GLY A 303 -13.81 21.25 15.65
CA GLY A 303 -13.88 19.79 15.75
C GLY A 303 -14.89 19.19 14.80
N ARG A 304 -14.85 17.88 14.63
CA ARG A 304 -15.86 17.12 13.84
C ARG A 304 -16.41 15.99 14.69
N PHE A 305 -17.73 15.85 14.67
CA PHE A 305 -18.46 14.89 15.48
C PHE A 305 -19.39 14.09 14.59
N ARG A 306 -19.48 12.78 14.82
CA ARG A 306 -20.41 11.88 14.15
C ARG A 306 -21.57 11.58 15.08
N LEU A 307 -22.78 11.81 14.61
CA LEU A 307 -24.02 11.58 15.33
C LEU A 307 -24.79 10.45 14.65
N ASN A 308 -25.24 9.48 15.43
CA ASN A 308 -26.13 8.42 14.97
C ASN A 308 -27.55 8.73 15.48
N PHE A 309 -28.51 8.82 14.56
CA PHE A 309 -29.91 9.04 14.86
C PHE A 309 -30.70 7.75 14.66
N ASN A 310 -31.62 7.44 15.57
CA ASN A 310 -32.54 6.33 15.38
C ASN A 310 -33.77 6.76 14.58
N ALA A 311 -34.62 5.80 14.19
CA ALA A 311 -35.86 6.04 13.44
C ALA A 311 -36.88 6.97 14.17
N ARG A 312 -36.75 7.13 15.50
CA ARG A 312 -37.55 8.08 16.28
C ARG A 312 -37.00 9.51 16.25
N GLY A 313 -35.87 9.72 15.59
CA GLY A 313 -35.17 11.00 15.48
C GLY A 313 -34.27 11.36 16.66
N ASN A 314 -34.04 10.45 17.60
CA ASN A 314 -33.16 10.70 18.75
C ASN A 314 -31.71 10.35 18.42
N VAL A 315 -30.78 11.14 18.94
CA VAL A 315 -29.35 10.80 18.89
C VAL A 315 -29.09 9.65 19.86
N THR A 316 -28.56 8.54 19.33
CA THR A 316 -28.21 7.33 20.10
C THR A 316 -26.75 7.29 20.47
N ASN A 317 -25.87 7.89 19.62
CA ASN A 317 -24.43 7.93 19.85
C ASN A 317 -23.83 9.19 19.24
N VAL A 318 -22.80 9.75 19.90
CA VAL A 318 -21.97 10.85 19.40
C VAL A 318 -20.50 10.45 19.55
N GLN A 319 -19.77 10.47 18.45
CA GLN A 319 -18.34 10.15 18.40
C GLN A 319 -17.53 11.38 17.98
N VAL A 320 -16.40 11.61 18.62
CA VAL A 320 -15.42 12.61 18.19
C VAL A 320 -14.61 12.03 17.04
N ILE A 321 -14.76 12.59 15.83
CA ILE A 321 -13.95 12.23 14.66
C ILE A 321 -12.67 13.06 14.64
N GLN A 322 -12.79 14.33 15.02
CA GLN A 322 -11.67 15.26 15.15
C GLN A 322 -11.92 16.11 16.39
N SER A 323 -10.99 16.03 17.35
CA SER A 323 -11.04 16.85 18.56
C SER A 323 -10.82 18.33 18.23
N THR A 324 -11.40 19.22 19.01
CA THR A 324 -11.12 20.66 18.98
C THR A 324 -9.73 21.00 19.50
N GLY A 325 -9.02 20.03 20.11
CA GLY A 325 -7.76 20.27 20.82
C GLY A 325 -7.91 20.66 22.29
N ASN A 326 -9.15 20.76 22.78
CA ASN A 326 -9.46 21.07 24.17
C ASN A 326 -10.58 20.17 24.69
N ASN A 327 -10.28 19.34 25.70
CA ASN A 327 -11.23 18.37 26.22
C ASN A 327 -12.52 19.00 26.81
N VAL A 328 -12.40 20.16 27.44
CA VAL A 328 -13.59 20.86 28.01
C VAL A 328 -14.53 21.32 26.90
N ILE A 329 -13.98 21.83 25.80
CA ILE A 329 -14.74 22.24 24.62
C ILE A 329 -15.38 21.03 23.95
N ASP A 330 -14.64 19.92 23.81
CA ASP A 330 -15.17 18.66 23.25
C ASP A 330 -16.32 18.12 24.09
N GLN A 331 -16.22 18.15 25.41
CA GLN A 331 -17.31 17.72 26.33
C GLN A 331 -18.54 18.62 26.20
N SER A 332 -18.38 19.93 26.08
CA SER A 332 -19.48 20.88 25.84
C SER A 332 -20.16 20.57 24.51
N ALA A 333 -19.41 20.30 23.44
CA ALA A 333 -19.95 19.88 22.17
C ALA A 333 -20.72 18.55 22.29
N LEU A 334 -20.13 17.52 22.91
CA LEU A 334 -20.75 16.21 23.08
C LEU A 334 -22.06 16.28 23.85
N SER A 335 -22.14 17.06 24.95
CA SER A 335 -23.33 17.23 25.76
C SER A 335 -24.47 17.87 24.98
N THR A 336 -24.18 18.89 24.19
CA THR A 336 -25.17 19.58 23.36
C THR A 336 -25.64 18.75 22.17
N LEU A 337 -24.70 18.07 21.46
CA LEU A 337 -25.01 17.26 20.30
C LEU A 337 -25.88 16.03 20.64
N ARG A 338 -25.80 15.48 21.86
CA ARG A 338 -26.68 14.43 22.35
C ARG A 338 -28.14 14.87 22.45
N GLN A 339 -28.40 16.17 22.57
CA GLN A 339 -29.76 16.73 22.68
C GLN A 339 -30.40 16.95 21.29
N TRP A 340 -29.65 16.82 20.22
CA TRP A 340 -30.15 17.03 18.86
C TRP A 340 -31.25 16.03 18.52
N ARG A 341 -32.22 16.47 17.69
CA ARG A 341 -33.34 15.67 17.22
C ARG A 341 -33.50 15.83 15.72
N SER A 342 -33.79 14.73 15.05
CA SER A 342 -34.23 14.74 13.67
C SER A 342 -35.74 14.46 13.56
N ALA A 343 -36.27 14.70 12.37
CA ALA A 343 -37.62 14.21 12.06
C ALA A 343 -37.63 12.67 12.14
N PRO A 344 -38.75 12.07 12.65
CA PRO A 344 -38.90 10.62 12.65
C PRO A 344 -38.84 10.07 11.22
N GLY A 345 -38.31 8.87 11.05
CA GLY A 345 -38.24 8.22 9.75
C GLY A 345 -37.38 6.98 9.80
N GLN A 346 -36.13 7.10 9.44
CA GLN A 346 -35.17 6.01 9.39
C GLN A 346 -33.92 6.33 10.21
N ASP A 347 -33.16 5.32 10.56
CA ASP A 347 -31.85 5.50 11.15
C ASP A 347 -30.92 6.17 10.15
N TRP A 348 -30.12 7.13 10.60
CA TRP A 348 -29.17 7.83 9.75
C TRP A 348 -28.01 8.39 10.54
N VAL A 349 -26.94 8.76 9.83
CA VAL A 349 -25.71 9.28 10.42
C VAL A 349 -25.40 10.65 9.85
N ALA A 350 -25.05 11.59 10.72
CA ALA A 350 -24.55 12.90 10.33
C ALA A 350 -23.14 13.13 10.83
N THR A 351 -22.32 13.77 10.01
CA THR A 351 -21.03 14.33 10.47
C THR A 351 -21.15 15.85 10.52
N VAL A 352 -20.97 16.41 11.71
CA VAL A 352 -21.20 17.82 11.98
C VAL A 352 -19.88 18.50 12.34
N PRO A 353 -19.44 19.52 11.59
CA PRO A 353 -18.37 20.40 12.03
C PRO A 353 -18.90 21.37 13.10
N VAL A 354 -18.18 21.51 14.19
CA VAL A 354 -18.49 22.46 15.28
C VAL A 354 -17.32 23.41 15.43
N THR A 355 -17.59 24.70 15.40
CA THR A 355 -16.59 25.75 15.61
C THR A 355 -17.01 26.62 16.79
N PHE A 356 -16.09 26.78 17.72
CA PHE A 356 -16.22 27.69 18.86
C PHE A 356 -15.32 28.89 18.66
N GLN A 357 -15.82 30.06 19.05
CA GLN A 357 -15.06 31.29 19.05
C GLN A 357 -15.20 31.97 20.40
N SER A 358 -14.08 32.33 21.02
CA SER A 358 -14.09 33.14 22.25
C SER A 358 -14.48 34.57 21.92
N ARG A 359 -15.35 35.12 22.72
CA ARG A 359 -15.75 36.53 22.67
C ARG A 359 -14.83 37.39 23.54
#